data_149516d73e892fe271fa941db7b250b1
#
_entry.id   149516d73e892fe271fa941db7b250b1
#
_cell.length_a   1.000
_cell.length_b   1.000
_cell.length_c   1.000
_cell.angle_alpha   90.00
_cell.angle_beta   90.00
_cell.angle_gamma   90.00
#
_symmetry.space_group_name_H-M   'P 1'
#
loop_
_entity.id
_entity.type
_entity.pdbx_description
1 polymer ?
#
loop_
_entity_poly.entity_id
_entity_poly.type
_entity_poly.pdbx_seq_one_letter_code
_entity_poly.pdbx_strand_id
1 'polypeptide(L)'
;MRKMASKTFLAVMLLIVVFFISGCGSSNGGNVKKAAYEIIDDQGAMIQLEHKPERILTLAMGTDSIVLGILPEEKLIAINSLADDPVSSNIVDKANEITRKIKNPSAEEILSLKPDVVFIYNWGKAEMVDNLRELGIKVVVVKGPKSIADVKENVKLIAKTLGEEDKGNLMIAKMDDKLAEIKEKVDNIKPERRKKLVLISSMISKRAS
;
A
#
# COMPACT_ATOMS: atom_id res chain seq x y z
N MET A 1 13.60 58.66 52.94
CA MET A 1 13.54 58.52 51.47
C MET A 1 14.01 57.13 50.90
N ARG A 2 14.62 56.27 51.67
CA ARG A 2 15.16 54.98 51.18
C ARG A 2 14.13 53.82 51.02
N LYS A 3 12.99 53.91 51.71
CA LYS A 3 11.95 52.80 51.68
C LYS A 3 10.94 52.87 50.52
N MET A 4 10.83 54.05 49.84
CA MET A 4 9.93 54.18 48.68
C MET A 4 10.55 53.68 47.40
N ALA A 5 11.87 53.86 47.24
CA ALA A 5 12.58 53.35 46.02
C ALA A 5 12.55 51.81 45.85
N SER A 6 12.50 51.10 46.98
CA SER A 6 12.47 49.60 46.96
C SER A 6 11.12 49.06 46.48
N LYS A 7 10.00 49.72 46.82
CA LYS A 7 8.66 49.22 46.42
C LYS A 7 8.35 49.52 44.94
N THR A 8 8.84 50.67 44.43
CA THR A 8 8.72 51.02 43.01
C THR A 8 9.61 50.13 42.15
N PHE A 9 10.82 49.79 42.62
CA PHE A 9 11.71 48.86 41.91
C PHE A 9 11.15 47.46 41.84
N LEU A 10 10.52 46.96 42.93
CA LEU A 10 9.88 45.66 42.99
C LEU A 10 8.65 45.62 42.06
N ALA A 11 7.85 46.70 41.98
CA ALA A 11 6.66 46.79 41.14
C ALA A 11 7.06 46.81 39.63
N VAL A 12 8.11 47.53 39.27
CA VAL A 12 8.63 47.55 37.88
C VAL A 12 9.22 46.21 37.48
N MET A 13 9.92 45.53 38.37
CA MET A 13 10.45 44.19 38.13
C MET A 13 9.33 43.15 37.93
N LEU A 14 8.24 43.24 38.71
CA LEU A 14 7.07 42.38 38.58
C LEU A 14 6.32 42.63 37.25
N LEU A 15 6.28 43.89 36.78
CA LEU A 15 5.64 44.27 35.53
C LEU A 15 6.43 43.75 34.29
N ILE A 16 7.75 43.68 34.38
CA ILE A 16 8.64 43.14 33.35
C ILE A 16 8.48 41.61 33.22
N VAL A 17 8.29 40.88 34.34
CA VAL A 17 8.09 39.45 34.36
C VAL A 17 6.77 39.05 33.67
N VAL A 18 5.71 39.88 33.80
CA VAL A 18 4.43 39.62 33.15
C VAL A 18 4.50 39.77 31.62
N PHE A 19 5.41 40.63 31.11
CA PHE A 19 5.58 40.82 29.66
C PHE A 19 6.30 39.65 28.97
N PHE A 20 7.05 38.85 29.72
CA PHE A 20 7.74 37.69 29.15
C PHE A 20 6.86 36.42 29.03
N ILE A 21 5.67 36.43 29.64
CA ILE A 21 4.75 35.24 29.58
C ILE A 21 3.77 35.38 28.39
N SER A 22 3.68 36.52 27.73
CA SER A 22 2.81 36.72 26.54
C SER A 22 3.47 36.36 25.21
N GLY A 23 4.65 35.74 25.23
CA GLY A 23 5.32 35.18 24.09
C GLY A 23 4.78 33.76 23.76
N CYS A 24 3.46 33.60 23.71
CA CYS A 24 2.88 32.44 23.07
C CYS A 24 3.12 32.54 21.57
N GLY A 25 4.17 31.87 21.10
CA GLY A 25 4.48 31.75 19.70
C GLY A 25 3.23 31.31 18.94
N SER A 26 2.81 32.13 17.99
CA SER A 26 1.99 31.63 16.87
C SER A 26 2.76 30.49 16.22
N SER A 27 2.51 29.28 16.71
CA SER A 27 2.71 28.12 15.89
C SER A 27 1.81 28.36 14.67
N ASN A 28 2.42 28.64 13.52
CA ASN A 28 1.80 28.45 12.23
C ASN A 28 1.34 26.99 12.21
N GLY A 29 0.13 26.76 12.70
CA GLY A 29 -0.58 25.52 12.52
C GLY A 29 -0.86 25.37 11.03
N GLY A 30 0.15 24.94 10.27
CA GLY A 30 -0.14 24.27 9.03
C GLY A 30 -1.18 23.22 9.41
N ASN A 31 -2.32 23.26 8.75
CA ASN A 31 -3.38 22.27 8.89
C ASN A 31 -2.76 20.91 8.55
N VAL A 32 -2.12 20.26 9.51
CA VAL A 32 -1.68 18.88 9.39
C VAL A 32 -2.99 18.09 9.36
N LYS A 33 -3.47 17.82 8.16
CA LYS A 33 -4.61 16.94 7.96
C LYS A 33 -4.30 15.66 8.71
N LYS A 34 -5.06 15.39 9.76
CA LYS A 34 -4.88 14.20 10.56
C LYS A 34 -5.16 13.00 9.66
N ALA A 35 -4.20 12.09 9.53
CA ALA A 35 -4.41 10.86 8.78
C ALA A 35 -5.67 10.15 9.30
N ALA A 36 -6.52 9.69 8.39
CA ALA A 36 -7.70 8.91 8.73
C ALA A 36 -7.28 7.56 9.31
N TYR A 37 -6.21 6.98 8.77
CA TYR A 37 -5.60 5.74 9.24
C TYR A 37 -4.17 5.57 8.72
N GLU A 38 -3.45 4.63 9.31
CA GLU A 38 -2.04 4.36 9.01
C GLU A 38 -1.85 2.89 8.62
N ILE A 39 -0.98 2.69 7.63
CA ILE A 39 -0.60 1.38 7.12
C ILE A 39 0.90 1.21 7.34
N ILE A 40 1.31 0.04 7.81
CA ILE A 40 2.70 -0.39 7.81
C ILE A 40 2.84 -1.42 6.69
N ASP A 41 3.70 -1.15 5.73
CA ASP A 41 3.92 -2.03 4.58
C ASP A 41 4.94 -3.15 4.87
N ASP A 42 5.22 -4.00 3.87
CA ASP A 42 6.16 -5.13 4.02
C ASP A 42 7.62 -4.70 4.30
N GLN A 43 7.96 -3.45 4.02
CA GLN A 43 9.28 -2.86 4.34
C GLN A 43 9.32 -2.17 5.70
N GLY A 44 8.20 -2.14 6.44
CA GLY A 44 8.07 -1.43 7.70
C GLY A 44 7.86 0.08 7.55
N ALA A 45 7.62 0.58 6.34
CA ALA A 45 7.32 1.98 6.12
C ALA A 45 5.89 2.30 6.56
N MET A 46 5.73 3.43 7.27
CA MET A 46 4.43 3.94 7.69
C MET A 46 3.85 4.85 6.60
N ILE A 47 2.71 4.47 6.07
CA ILE A 47 1.96 5.23 5.06
C ILE A 47 0.71 5.81 5.70
N GLN A 48 0.57 7.12 5.68
CA GLN A 48 -0.59 7.83 6.20
C GLN A 48 -1.57 8.12 5.06
N LEU A 49 -2.82 7.73 5.24
CA LEU A 49 -3.92 7.95 4.31
C LEU A 49 -4.95 8.88 4.94
N GLU A 50 -5.30 9.96 4.25
CA GLU A 50 -6.27 10.96 4.72
C GLU A 50 -7.72 10.51 4.50
N HIS A 51 -7.95 9.62 3.53
CA HIS A 51 -9.24 9.05 3.15
C HIS A 51 -9.03 7.68 2.50
N LYS A 52 -10.10 6.93 2.29
CA LYS A 52 -10.05 5.71 1.47
C LYS A 52 -9.60 6.05 0.06
N PRO A 53 -8.63 5.32 -0.52
CA PRO A 53 -8.17 5.56 -1.88
C PRO A 53 -9.30 5.37 -2.91
N GLU A 54 -9.39 6.32 -3.83
CA GLU A 54 -10.33 6.29 -4.96
C GLU A 54 -9.64 6.01 -6.29
N ARG A 55 -8.34 6.36 -6.37
CA ARG A 55 -7.50 6.26 -7.55
C ARG A 55 -6.35 5.31 -7.28
N ILE A 56 -6.54 4.05 -7.60
CA ILE A 56 -5.62 2.98 -7.24
C ILE A 56 -4.81 2.58 -8.46
N LEU A 57 -3.50 2.45 -8.28
CA LEU A 57 -2.56 1.93 -9.27
C LEU A 57 -1.91 0.66 -8.74
N THR A 58 -1.87 -0.36 -9.56
CA THR A 58 -1.19 -1.62 -9.26
C THR A 58 -0.12 -1.90 -10.32
N LEU A 59 1.06 -2.35 -9.88
CA LEU A 59 2.19 -2.61 -10.78
C LEU A 59 2.46 -4.10 -11.01
N ALA A 60 1.58 -4.97 -10.52
CA ALA A 60 1.74 -6.42 -10.65
C ALA A 60 0.41 -7.15 -10.69
N MET A 61 0.29 -8.20 -11.53
CA MET A 61 -0.95 -8.97 -11.70
C MET A 61 -1.53 -9.53 -10.38
N GLY A 62 -0.66 -9.92 -9.43
CA GLY A 62 -1.14 -10.42 -8.14
C GLY A 62 -1.84 -9.33 -7.32
N THR A 63 -1.35 -8.10 -7.36
CA THR A 63 -2.01 -6.96 -6.72
C THR A 63 -3.27 -6.55 -7.48
N ASP A 64 -3.26 -6.60 -8.84
CA ASP A 64 -4.44 -6.39 -9.67
C ASP A 64 -5.58 -7.34 -9.25
N SER A 65 -5.27 -8.64 -9.14
CA SER A 65 -6.24 -9.67 -8.79
C SER A 65 -6.85 -9.45 -7.40
N ILE A 66 -6.06 -9.03 -6.42
CA ILE A 66 -6.54 -8.76 -5.06
C ILE A 66 -7.44 -7.52 -5.05
N VAL A 67 -6.99 -6.42 -5.67
CA VAL A 67 -7.77 -5.16 -5.69
C VAL A 67 -9.09 -5.37 -6.43
N LEU A 68 -9.10 -6.03 -7.59
CA LEU A 68 -10.33 -6.35 -8.36
C LEU A 68 -11.23 -7.39 -7.67
N GLY A 69 -10.70 -8.14 -6.72
CA GLY A 69 -11.50 -9.00 -5.85
C GLY A 69 -12.20 -8.26 -4.71
N ILE A 70 -11.75 -7.05 -4.39
CA ILE A 70 -12.23 -6.22 -3.27
C ILE A 70 -13.05 -5.03 -3.75
N LEU A 71 -12.59 -4.36 -4.82
CA LEU A 71 -13.18 -3.13 -5.35
C LEU A 71 -13.67 -3.30 -6.79
N PRO A 72 -14.61 -2.46 -7.20
CA PRO A 72 -15.03 -2.40 -8.60
C PRO A 72 -13.94 -1.79 -9.48
N GLU A 73 -14.01 -2.08 -10.77
CA GLU A 73 -12.98 -1.83 -11.77
C GLU A 73 -12.65 -0.33 -11.94
N GLU A 74 -13.64 0.53 -11.79
CA GLU A 74 -13.47 2.00 -11.94
C GLU A 74 -12.54 2.63 -10.90
N LYS A 75 -12.21 1.91 -9.82
CA LYS A 75 -11.24 2.37 -8.82
C LYS A 75 -9.79 2.18 -9.27
N LEU A 76 -9.54 1.31 -10.22
CA LEU A 76 -8.20 1.10 -10.80
C LEU A 76 -7.99 2.03 -11.99
N ILE A 77 -7.07 2.98 -11.84
CA ILE A 77 -6.75 3.95 -12.91
C ILE A 77 -5.82 3.38 -13.98
N ALA A 78 -5.09 2.33 -13.64
CA ALA A 78 -4.31 1.50 -14.55
C ALA A 78 -3.93 0.18 -13.88
N ILE A 79 -3.67 -0.84 -14.68
CA ILE A 79 -3.24 -2.18 -14.25
C ILE A 79 -2.07 -2.69 -15.08
N ASN A 80 -1.48 -3.80 -14.64
CA ASN A 80 -0.39 -4.44 -15.38
C ASN A 80 -0.83 -4.86 -16.79
N SER A 81 0.04 -4.67 -17.77
CA SER A 81 -0.23 -4.99 -19.19
C SER A 81 -0.46 -6.47 -19.49
N LEU A 82 -0.16 -7.36 -18.56
CA LEU A 82 -0.45 -8.81 -18.69
C LEU A 82 -1.78 -9.20 -18.04
N ALA A 83 -2.49 -8.27 -17.45
CA ALA A 83 -3.73 -8.58 -16.73
C ALA A 83 -4.87 -9.03 -17.66
N ASP A 84 -4.86 -8.62 -18.93
CA ASP A 84 -5.82 -9.01 -19.97
C ASP A 84 -5.30 -10.11 -20.91
N ASP A 85 -4.11 -10.65 -20.65
CA ASP A 85 -3.59 -11.80 -21.41
C ASP A 85 -4.24 -13.11 -20.91
N PRO A 86 -5.03 -13.82 -21.75
CA PRO A 86 -5.74 -15.03 -21.34
C PRO A 86 -4.82 -16.21 -20.97
N VAL A 87 -3.55 -16.18 -21.35
CA VAL A 87 -2.57 -17.20 -20.99
C VAL A 87 -1.96 -16.95 -19.61
N SER A 88 -1.77 -15.68 -19.26
CA SER A 88 -1.06 -15.26 -18.05
C SER A 88 -1.99 -14.87 -16.90
N SER A 89 -3.24 -14.48 -17.19
CA SER A 89 -4.15 -13.86 -16.25
C SER A 89 -5.40 -14.68 -15.98
N ASN A 90 -5.87 -14.64 -14.73
CA ASN A 90 -7.16 -15.20 -14.30
C ASN A 90 -8.25 -14.12 -14.11
N ILE A 91 -7.97 -12.86 -14.47
CA ILE A 91 -8.88 -11.72 -14.30
C ILE A 91 -9.17 -10.99 -15.62
N VAL A 92 -9.01 -11.67 -16.75
CA VAL A 92 -9.12 -11.11 -18.10
C VAL A 92 -10.38 -10.31 -18.29
N ASP A 93 -11.55 -10.84 -17.91
CA ASP A 93 -12.86 -10.20 -18.10
C ASP A 93 -12.88 -8.82 -17.40
N LYS A 94 -12.49 -8.78 -16.12
CA LYS A 94 -12.41 -7.54 -15.36
C LYS A 94 -11.32 -6.60 -15.86
N ALA A 95 -10.18 -7.16 -16.26
CA ALA A 95 -9.09 -6.38 -16.79
C ALA A 95 -9.47 -5.64 -18.07
N ASN A 96 -10.33 -6.23 -18.92
CA ASN A 96 -10.80 -5.60 -20.14
C ASN A 96 -11.61 -4.32 -19.90
N GLU A 97 -12.26 -4.19 -18.75
CA GLU A 97 -13.00 -2.97 -18.38
C GLU A 97 -12.05 -1.79 -18.05
N ILE A 98 -10.77 -2.06 -17.78
CA ILE A 98 -9.81 -1.02 -17.43
C ILE A 98 -9.02 -0.63 -18.67
N THR A 99 -9.25 0.57 -19.15
CA THR A 99 -8.68 1.05 -20.42
C THR A 99 -7.15 1.14 -20.41
N ARG A 100 -6.58 1.57 -19.28
CA ARG A 100 -5.13 1.81 -19.21
C ARG A 100 -4.37 0.58 -18.71
N LYS A 101 -3.53 0.07 -19.60
CA LYS A 101 -2.56 -0.98 -19.29
C LYS A 101 -1.16 -0.38 -19.23
N ILE A 102 -0.37 -0.74 -18.23
CA ILE A 102 1.00 -0.22 -18.05
C ILE A 102 2.02 -1.35 -17.99
N LYS A 103 3.18 -1.08 -18.55
CA LYS A 103 4.32 -2.00 -18.55
C LYS A 103 5.59 -1.23 -18.22
N ASN A 104 6.20 -1.52 -17.08
CA ASN A 104 7.43 -0.86 -16.61
C ASN A 104 7.35 0.68 -16.70
N PRO A 105 6.34 1.32 -16.09
CA PRO A 105 6.18 2.77 -16.18
C PRO A 105 7.34 3.50 -15.49
N SER A 106 7.66 4.72 -15.93
CA SER A 106 8.56 5.61 -15.20
C SER A 106 7.84 6.25 -14.00
N ALA A 107 8.61 6.81 -13.07
CA ALA A 107 8.02 7.53 -11.91
C ALA A 107 7.18 8.74 -12.37
N GLU A 108 7.61 9.44 -13.42
CA GLU A 108 6.89 10.58 -14.01
C GLU A 108 5.57 10.14 -14.65
N GLU A 109 5.55 8.97 -15.33
CA GLU A 109 4.32 8.41 -15.87
C GLU A 109 3.34 8.09 -14.75
N ILE A 110 3.78 7.45 -13.68
CA ILE A 110 2.96 7.16 -12.50
C ILE A 110 2.44 8.45 -11.87
N LEU A 111 3.30 9.46 -11.68
CA LEU A 111 2.92 10.75 -11.13
C LEU A 111 1.84 11.45 -11.97
N SER A 112 1.95 11.37 -13.30
CA SER A 112 0.99 11.98 -14.23
C SER A 112 -0.42 11.40 -14.09
N LEU A 113 -0.53 10.14 -13.63
CA LEU A 113 -1.81 9.47 -13.37
C LEU A 113 -2.49 9.94 -12.08
N LYS A 114 -1.77 10.64 -11.20
CA LYS A 114 -2.25 11.14 -9.91
C LYS A 114 -2.95 10.06 -9.07
N PRO A 115 -2.27 8.94 -8.77
CA PRO A 115 -2.82 7.91 -7.90
C PRO A 115 -2.91 8.38 -6.44
N ASP A 116 -3.93 7.93 -5.71
CA ASP A 116 -4.01 8.08 -4.25
C ASP A 116 -3.09 7.08 -3.55
N VAL A 117 -2.94 5.90 -4.16
CA VAL A 117 -2.05 4.82 -3.68
C VAL A 117 -1.52 3.99 -4.84
N VAL A 118 -0.28 3.54 -4.70
CA VAL A 118 0.39 2.61 -5.62
C VAL A 118 0.77 1.34 -4.87
N PHE A 119 0.38 0.17 -5.39
CA PHE A 119 0.84 -1.12 -4.88
C PHE A 119 1.97 -1.68 -5.75
N ILE A 120 3.08 -2.06 -5.12
CA ILE A 120 4.24 -2.66 -5.77
C ILE A 120 4.77 -3.82 -4.93
N TYR A 121 5.29 -4.89 -5.56
CA TYR A 121 5.95 -5.95 -4.82
C TYR A 121 7.38 -5.58 -4.38
N ASN A 122 7.83 -6.17 -3.27
CA ASN A 122 9.15 -5.94 -2.67
C ASN A 122 10.35 -6.42 -3.55
N TRP A 123 10.09 -7.17 -4.61
CA TRP A 123 11.13 -7.47 -5.63
C TRP A 123 11.25 -6.40 -6.72
N GLY A 124 10.40 -5.37 -6.68
CA GLY A 124 10.52 -4.18 -7.54
C GLY A 124 11.83 -3.45 -7.27
N LYS A 125 12.19 -2.54 -8.17
CA LYS A 125 13.38 -1.70 -7.98
C LYS A 125 13.17 -0.79 -6.76
N ALA A 126 14.01 -0.92 -5.74
CA ALA A 126 13.96 -0.06 -4.54
C ALA A 126 14.01 1.43 -4.93
N GLU A 127 14.88 1.78 -5.88
CA GLU A 127 14.98 3.14 -6.42
C GLU A 127 13.64 3.70 -6.93
N MET A 128 12.80 2.86 -7.57
CA MET A 128 11.46 3.28 -8.00
C MET A 128 10.56 3.63 -6.81
N VAL A 129 10.61 2.83 -5.75
CA VAL A 129 9.82 3.07 -4.53
C VAL A 129 10.25 4.39 -3.89
N ASP A 130 11.56 4.61 -3.75
CA ASP A 130 12.12 5.81 -3.15
C ASP A 130 11.77 7.05 -3.98
N ASN A 131 11.98 7.02 -5.29
CA ASN A 131 11.62 8.11 -6.19
C ASN A 131 10.13 8.48 -6.12
N LEU A 132 9.23 7.48 -6.09
CA LEU A 132 7.80 7.73 -6.00
C LEU A 132 7.43 8.37 -4.64
N ARG A 133 8.04 7.91 -3.54
CA ARG A 133 7.84 8.48 -2.21
C ARG A 133 8.36 9.90 -2.11
N GLU A 134 9.53 10.20 -2.69
CA GLU A 134 10.08 11.57 -2.78
C GLU A 134 9.17 12.51 -3.57
N LEU A 135 8.48 12.01 -4.59
CA LEU A 135 7.46 12.74 -5.35
C LEU A 135 6.11 12.86 -4.60
N GLY A 136 6.04 12.38 -3.35
CA GLY A 136 4.85 12.47 -2.50
C GLY A 136 3.77 11.42 -2.78
N ILE A 137 4.05 10.42 -3.62
CA ILE A 137 3.12 9.35 -3.93
C ILE A 137 3.07 8.35 -2.77
N LYS A 138 1.88 7.95 -2.36
CA LYS A 138 1.68 6.91 -1.34
C LYS A 138 1.95 5.54 -1.94
N VAL A 139 3.11 4.96 -1.63
CA VAL A 139 3.52 3.63 -2.13
C VAL A 139 3.44 2.62 -1.00
N VAL A 140 2.63 1.59 -1.21
CA VAL A 140 2.54 0.43 -0.32
C VAL A 140 3.29 -0.73 -0.95
N VAL A 141 4.39 -1.10 -0.33
CA VAL A 141 5.18 -2.25 -0.76
C VAL A 141 4.54 -3.52 -0.20
N VAL A 142 4.24 -4.44 -1.09
CA VAL A 142 3.58 -5.72 -0.79
C VAL A 142 4.61 -6.84 -0.89
N LYS A 143 4.53 -7.81 -0.01
CA LYS A 143 5.43 -8.97 -0.02
C LYS A 143 5.26 -9.81 -1.29
N GLY A 144 6.34 -10.14 -1.95
CA GLY A 144 6.36 -11.15 -3.01
C GLY A 144 5.98 -12.52 -2.44
N PRO A 145 4.80 -13.09 -2.76
CA PRO A 145 4.31 -14.27 -2.06
C PRO A 145 5.10 -15.52 -2.45
N LYS A 146 5.49 -16.30 -1.44
CA LYS A 146 6.14 -17.62 -1.59
C LYS A 146 5.26 -18.75 -1.08
N SER A 147 4.14 -18.42 -0.44
CA SER A 147 3.19 -19.36 0.15
C SER A 147 1.77 -18.80 0.10
N ILE A 148 0.79 -19.68 0.31
CA ILE A 148 -0.62 -19.27 0.48
C ILE A 148 -0.79 -18.34 1.69
N ALA A 149 -0.01 -18.54 2.76
CA ALA A 149 -0.02 -17.65 3.91
C ALA A 149 0.42 -16.22 3.51
N ASP A 150 1.48 -16.08 2.71
CA ASP A 150 1.92 -14.77 2.21
C ASP A 150 0.83 -14.09 1.35
N VAL A 151 0.10 -14.86 0.52
CA VAL A 151 -1.01 -14.31 -0.26
C VAL A 151 -2.11 -13.77 0.66
N LYS A 152 -2.45 -14.48 1.73
CA LYS A 152 -3.46 -14.01 2.70
C LYS A 152 -3.01 -12.76 3.43
N GLU A 153 -1.74 -12.66 3.82
CA GLU A 153 -1.19 -11.43 4.41
C GLU A 153 -1.25 -10.26 3.42
N ASN A 154 -0.95 -10.49 2.15
CA ASN A 154 -1.10 -9.48 1.11
C ASN A 154 -2.56 -9.03 0.95
N VAL A 155 -3.52 -9.95 0.98
CA VAL A 155 -4.96 -9.61 0.94
C VAL A 155 -5.32 -8.72 2.13
N LYS A 156 -4.86 -9.05 3.36
CA LYS A 156 -5.11 -8.24 4.56
C LYS A 156 -4.50 -6.83 4.44
N LEU A 157 -3.23 -6.74 4.01
CA LEU A 157 -2.55 -5.45 3.85
C LEU A 157 -3.27 -4.57 2.82
N ILE A 158 -3.59 -5.12 1.64
CA ILE A 158 -4.28 -4.40 0.58
C ILE A 158 -5.68 -4.00 1.04
N ALA A 159 -6.46 -4.91 1.61
CA ALA A 159 -7.80 -4.62 2.10
C ALA A 159 -7.80 -3.52 3.17
N LYS A 160 -6.85 -3.56 4.12
CA LYS A 160 -6.67 -2.51 5.12
C LYS A 160 -6.31 -1.17 4.48
N THR A 161 -5.41 -1.17 3.48
CA THR A 161 -5.04 0.05 2.74
C THR A 161 -6.25 0.66 2.04
N LEU A 162 -7.14 -0.17 1.53
CA LEU A 162 -8.36 0.25 0.84
C LEU A 162 -9.52 0.59 1.80
N GLY A 163 -9.37 0.32 3.12
CA GLY A 163 -10.42 0.47 4.12
C GLY A 163 -11.60 -0.49 3.90
N GLU A 164 -11.30 -1.71 3.40
CA GLU A 164 -12.25 -2.74 3.03
C GLU A 164 -11.90 -4.09 3.68
N GLU A 165 -11.52 -4.07 4.95
CA GLU A 165 -11.05 -5.24 5.71
C GLU A 165 -12.07 -6.38 5.69
N ASP A 166 -13.37 -6.09 5.76
CA ASP A 166 -14.42 -7.11 5.72
C ASP A 166 -14.44 -7.86 4.39
N LYS A 167 -14.25 -7.15 3.27
CA LYS A 167 -14.16 -7.78 1.94
C LYS A 167 -12.87 -8.61 1.80
N GLY A 168 -11.77 -8.13 2.37
CA GLY A 168 -10.53 -8.88 2.46
C GLY A 168 -10.69 -10.18 3.25
N ASN A 169 -11.33 -10.13 4.41
CA ASN A 169 -11.63 -11.30 5.23
C ASN A 169 -12.55 -12.30 4.49
N LEU A 170 -13.57 -11.81 3.79
CA LEU A 170 -14.43 -12.65 2.96
C LEU A 170 -13.66 -13.33 1.82
N MET A 171 -12.73 -12.59 1.17
CA MET A 171 -11.87 -13.16 0.14
C MET A 171 -11.00 -14.30 0.70
N ILE A 172 -10.41 -14.11 1.88
CA ILE A 172 -9.59 -15.12 2.55
C ILE A 172 -10.44 -16.35 2.91
N ALA A 173 -11.66 -16.17 3.44
CA ALA A 173 -12.56 -17.26 3.76
C ALA A 173 -12.88 -18.10 2.51
N LYS A 174 -13.22 -17.46 1.39
CA LYS A 174 -13.45 -18.16 0.11
C LYS A 174 -12.21 -18.91 -0.39
N MET A 175 -11.01 -18.37 -0.18
CA MET A 175 -9.76 -19.08 -0.49
C MET A 175 -9.62 -20.33 0.39
N ASP A 176 -9.90 -20.22 1.68
CA ASP A 176 -9.80 -21.36 2.61
C ASP A 176 -10.79 -22.47 2.29
N ASP A 177 -12.03 -22.13 1.99
CA ASP A 177 -13.05 -23.08 1.55
C ASP A 177 -12.61 -23.82 0.29
N LYS A 178 -12.06 -23.07 -0.69
CA LYS A 178 -11.57 -23.68 -1.94
C LYS A 178 -10.37 -24.57 -1.74
N LEU A 179 -9.46 -24.20 -0.86
CA LEU A 179 -8.30 -25.02 -0.49
C LEU A 179 -8.72 -26.30 0.25
N ALA A 180 -9.72 -26.22 1.12
CA ALA A 180 -10.27 -27.38 1.81
C ALA A 180 -10.92 -28.38 0.81
N GLU A 181 -11.72 -27.87 -0.12
CA GLU A 181 -12.30 -28.68 -1.21
C GLU A 181 -11.24 -29.39 -2.04
N ILE A 182 -10.18 -28.65 -2.43
CA ILE A 182 -9.07 -29.22 -3.21
C ILE A 182 -8.34 -30.28 -2.40
N LYS A 183 -8.07 -30.01 -1.12
CA LYS A 183 -7.40 -30.94 -0.22
C LYS A 183 -8.18 -32.26 -0.11
N GLU A 184 -9.49 -32.19 0.11
CA GLU A 184 -10.35 -33.37 0.17
C GLU A 184 -10.27 -34.22 -1.11
N LYS A 185 -10.34 -33.55 -2.28
CA LYS A 185 -10.19 -34.23 -3.58
C LYS A 185 -8.83 -34.91 -3.73
N VAL A 186 -7.76 -34.26 -3.31
CA VAL A 186 -6.38 -34.78 -3.38
C VAL A 186 -6.19 -35.97 -2.41
N ASP A 187 -6.72 -35.86 -1.19
CA ASP A 187 -6.58 -36.88 -0.16
C ASP A 187 -7.32 -38.19 -0.59
N ASN A 188 -8.40 -38.07 -1.37
CA ASN A 188 -9.13 -39.20 -1.94
C ASN A 188 -8.41 -39.88 -3.12
N ILE A 189 -7.30 -39.29 -3.64
CA ILE A 189 -6.51 -39.94 -4.70
C ILE A 189 -5.59 -41.00 -4.07
N LYS A 190 -5.79 -42.27 -4.44
CA LYS A 190 -4.95 -43.38 -3.98
C LYS A 190 -3.48 -43.11 -4.33
N PRO A 191 -2.53 -43.48 -3.44
CA PRO A 191 -1.10 -43.21 -3.64
C PRO A 191 -0.55 -43.66 -4.99
N GLU A 192 -0.99 -44.86 -5.47
CA GLU A 192 -0.57 -45.43 -6.75
C GLU A 192 -1.07 -44.66 -7.97
N ARG A 193 -2.10 -43.79 -7.81
CA ARG A 193 -2.66 -42.94 -8.87
C ARG A 193 -2.07 -41.52 -8.85
N ARG A 194 -1.27 -41.20 -7.85
CA ARG A 194 -0.61 -39.87 -7.75
C ARG A 194 0.52 -39.80 -8.75
N LYS A 195 0.44 -38.83 -9.66
CA LYS A 195 1.52 -38.56 -10.62
C LYS A 195 2.60 -37.71 -9.96
N LYS A 196 3.87 -38.05 -10.26
CA LYS A 196 5.01 -37.17 -9.93
C LYS A 196 5.17 -36.15 -11.04
N LEU A 197 5.19 -34.87 -10.71
CA LEU A 197 5.45 -33.78 -11.62
C LEU A 197 6.81 -33.15 -11.25
N VAL A 198 7.67 -32.96 -12.24
CA VAL A 198 8.90 -32.19 -12.09
C VAL A 198 8.72 -30.90 -12.90
N LEU A 199 8.74 -29.76 -12.21
CA LEU A 199 8.74 -28.44 -12.84
C LEU A 199 10.18 -27.97 -12.95
N ILE A 200 10.67 -27.79 -14.19
CA ILE A 200 11.99 -27.23 -14.46
C ILE A 200 11.77 -25.79 -14.91
N SER A 201 12.23 -24.82 -14.11
CA SER A 201 12.24 -23.40 -14.47
C SER A 201 13.69 -22.95 -14.65
N SER A 202 14.06 -22.51 -15.85
CA SER A 202 15.36 -21.88 -16.12
C SER A 202 15.17 -20.37 -16.20
N MET A 203 15.75 -19.61 -15.27
CA MET A 203 15.93 -18.17 -15.45
C MET A 203 17.14 -17.99 -16.39
N ILE A 204 16.90 -17.66 -17.64
CA ILE A 204 17.95 -17.20 -18.53
C ILE A 204 18.32 -15.80 -18.09
N SER A 205 19.33 -15.70 -17.24
CA SER A 205 20.01 -14.44 -17.00
C SER A 205 20.78 -14.09 -18.28
N LYS A 206 20.23 -13.19 -19.11
CA LYS A 206 21.07 -12.50 -20.09
C LYS A 206 22.04 -11.62 -19.32
N ARG A 207 23.25 -12.13 -19.06
CA ARG A 207 24.39 -11.25 -18.79
C ARG A 207 24.58 -10.43 -20.03
N ALA A 208 24.33 -9.13 -19.93
CA ALA A 208 24.81 -8.16 -20.90
C ALA A 208 26.33 -8.19 -20.83
N SER A 209 26.96 -8.61 -21.90
CA SER A 209 28.37 -8.40 -22.19
C SER A 209 28.58 -6.96 -22.65
#